data_087c32fcee704327bfb124461ef0dc45
#
_entry.id   087c32fcee704327bfb124461ef0dc45
#
_cell.length_a   1.000
_cell.length_b   1.000
_cell.length_c   1.000
_cell.angle_alpha   90.00
_cell.angle_beta   90.00
_cell.angle_gamma   90.00
#
_symmetry.space_group_name_H-M   'P 1'
#
loop_
_entity.id
_entity.type
_entity.pdbx_description
1 polymer ?
#
loop_
_entity_poly.entity_id
_entity_poly.type
_entity_poly.pdbx_seq_one_letter_code
_entity_poly.pdbx_strand_id
1 'polypeptide(L)'
;GSKAGRCGNGVRVFVDHRRREGLVDLPVGATLDVATRGGIKRVTPEADDEGAGARYRVDMGAAASPARETIEVRIPGIEQVLGGIWVDMPNPHTVVELADEATLRAVFLPTVDVSMIPPAARPSYDPAPEAGTNLELVVDLTQAGQVQGNIAMPVLERGVGVTQACGTGRC
;
A
#
# COMPACT_ATOMS: atom_id res chain seq x y z
N GLY A 1 9.83 -3.32 17.62
CA GLY A 1 9.12 -3.33 16.35
C GLY A 1 7.63 -3.04 16.58
N SER A 2 7.05 -2.18 15.75
CA SER A 2 5.62 -1.91 15.78
C SER A 2 4.85 -3.19 15.41
N LYS A 3 3.75 -3.46 16.11
CA LYS A 3 2.91 -4.62 15.83
C LYS A 3 2.01 -4.27 14.64
N ALA A 4 2.26 -4.83 13.46
CA ALA A 4 1.37 -4.69 12.31
C ALA A 4 -0.01 -5.28 12.65
N GLY A 5 -1.05 -4.46 12.61
CA GLY A 5 -2.43 -4.91 12.79
C GLY A 5 -2.99 -5.56 11.53
N ARG A 6 -2.51 -5.18 10.35
CA ARG A 6 -2.97 -5.62 9.03
C ARG A 6 -1.80 -5.68 8.05
N CYS A 7 -1.65 -6.82 7.39
CA CYS A 7 -0.63 -7.03 6.38
C CYS A 7 -1.17 -8.00 5.32
N GLY A 8 -1.60 -7.47 4.18
CA GLY A 8 -2.12 -8.28 3.08
C GLY A 8 -1.08 -9.27 2.54
N ASN A 9 0.18 -8.86 2.46
CA ASN A 9 1.28 -9.73 2.06
C ASN A 9 1.48 -10.87 3.07
N GLY A 10 1.49 -10.55 4.38
CA GLY A 10 1.64 -11.56 5.43
C GLY A 10 0.52 -12.59 5.44
N VAL A 11 -0.72 -12.17 5.20
CA VAL A 11 -1.86 -13.09 5.12
C VAL A 11 -1.73 -14.02 3.91
N ARG A 12 -1.29 -13.51 2.74
CA ARG A 12 -1.05 -14.33 1.54
C ARG A 12 0.01 -15.39 1.79
N VAL A 13 1.16 -14.98 2.35
CA VAL A 13 2.25 -15.91 2.69
C VAL A 13 1.81 -16.97 3.70
N PHE A 14 1.04 -16.58 4.72
CA PHE A 14 0.49 -17.50 5.69
C PHE A 14 -0.40 -18.57 5.03
N VAL A 15 -1.33 -18.17 4.16
CA VAL A 15 -2.24 -19.09 3.48
C VAL A 15 -1.47 -19.99 2.49
N ASP A 16 -0.53 -19.43 1.73
CA ASP A 16 0.32 -20.19 0.81
C ASP A 16 1.09 -21.27 1.54
N HIS A 17 1.74 -20.92 2.66
CA HIS A 17 2.43 -21.89 3.51
C HIS A 17 1.50 -23.00 4.00
N ARG A 18 0.31 -22.64 4.52
CA ARG A 18 -0.66 -23.65 5.02
C ARG A 18 -1.11 -24.61 3.93
N ARG A 19 -1.30 -24.12 2.70
CA ARG A 19 -1.64 -24.96 1.54
C ARG A 19 -0.49 -25.91 1.16
N ARG A 20 0.73 -25.38 1.05
CA ARG A 20 1.93 -26.16 0.68
C ARG A 20 2.24 -27.29 1.65
N GLU A 21 2.04 -27.03 2.94
CA GLU A 21 2.23 -28.02 4.00
C GLU A 21 1.04 -29.01 4.14
N GLY A 22 0.03 -28.90 3.30
CA GLY A 22 -1.16 -29.76 3.37
C GLY A 22 -2.01 -29.57 4.63
N LEU A 23 -1.82 -28.45 5.33
CA LEU A 23 -2.54 -28.14 6.57
C LEU A 23 -3.93 -27.55 6.32
N VAL A 24 -4.23 -27.15 5.09
CA VAL A 24 -5.53 -26.71 4.64
C VAL A 24 -5.71 -27.12 3.18
N ASP A 25 -6.84 -27.76 2.89
CA ASP A 25 -7.29 -28.00 1.52
C ASP A 25 -8.08 -26.78 1.06
N LEU A 26 -7.45 -25.97 0.19
CA LEU A 26 -8.04 -24.74 -0.33
C LEU A 26 -7.82 -24.69 -1.84
N PRO A 27 -8.75 -25.24 -2.63
CA PRO A 27 -8.66 -25.20 -4.09
C PRO A 27 -8.83 -23.78 -4.63
N VAL A 28 -8.43 -23.58 -5.88
CA VAL A 28 -8.62 -22.33 -6.62
C VAL A 28 -10.10 -21.93 -6.59
N GLY A 29 -10.39 -20.67 -6.29
CA GLY A 29 -11.74 -20.12 -6.17
C GLY A 29 -12.44 -20.37 -4.83
N ALA A 30 -11.96 -21.29 -3.99
CA ALA A 30 -12.47 -21.45 -2.63
C ALA A 30 -12.00 -20.33 -1.71
N THR A 31 -12.69 -20.08 -0.62
CA THR A 31 -12.36 -19.01 0.33
C THR A 31 -11.96 -19.55 1.69
N LEU A 32 -10.98 -18.91 2.31
CA LEU A 32 -10.57 -19.16 3.68
C LEU A 32 -10.64 -17.85 4.49
N ASP A 33 -11.35 -17.88 5.60
CA ASP A 33 -11.39 -16.77 6.54
C ASP A 33 -10.22 -16.90 7.54
N VAL A 34 -9.36 -15.89 7.57
CA VAL A 34 -8.18 -15.84 8.44
C VAL A 34 -8.40 -14.78 9.50
N ALA A 35 -8.41 -15.20 10.77
CA ALA A 35 -8.48 -14.28 11.90
C ALA A 35 -7.15 -13.55 12.07
N THR A 36 -7.19 -12.23 12.02
CA THR A 36 -6.03 -11.36 12.24
C THR A 36 -6.33 -10.34 13.35
N ARG A 37 -5.34 -9.62 13.81
CA ARG A 37 -5.56 -8.49 14.74
C ARG A 37 -6.41 -7.39 14.13
N GLY A 38 -6.39 -7.26 12.81
CA GLY A 38 -7.21 -6.31 12.06
C GLY A 38 -8.55 -6.87 11.60
N GLY A 39 -9.07 -7.89 12.27
CA GLY A 39 -10.31 -8.58 11.93
C GLY A 39 -10.09 -9.77 11.00
N ILE A 40 -11.20 -10.37 10.57
CA ILE A 40 -11.20 -11.48 9.64
C ILE A 40 -10.84 -10.99 8.24
N LYS A 41 -9.92 -11.70 7.59
CA LYS A 41 -9.54 -11.48 6.18
C LYS A 41 -9.92 -12.70 5.36
N ARG A 42 -10.68 -12.48 4.32
CA ARG A 42 -11.07 -13.55 3.37
C ARG A 42 -10.02 -13.66 2.28
N VAL A 43 -9.50 -14.87 2.11
CA VAL A 43 -8.44 -15.16 1.13
C VAL A 43 -8.95 -16.19 0.13
N THR A 44 -8.74 -15.92 -1.15
CA THR A 44 -9.12 -16.79 -2.26
C THR A 44 -7.90 -17.05 -3.14
N PRO A 45 -7.47 -18.32 -3.32
CA PRO A 45 -6.47 -18.64 -4.32
C PRO A 45 -7.03 -18.40 -5.72
N GLU A 46 -6.22 -17.80 -6.58
CA GLU A 46 -6.53 -17.56 -7.98
C GLU A 46 -5.74 -18.50 -8.89
N ALA A 47 -6.25 -18.73 -10.10
CA ALA A 47 -5.51 -19.48 -11.10
C ALA A 47 -4.21 -18.77 -11.44
N ASP A 48 -3.15 -19.55 -11.68
CA ASP A 48 -1.87 -19.05 -12.19
C ASP A 48 -1.86 -19.23 -13.71
N ASP A 49 -2.45 -18.27 -14.40
CA ASP A 49 -2.60 -18.33 -15.86
C ASP A 49 -1.29 -18.05 -16.61
N GLU A 50 -0.27 -17.52 -15.91
CA GLU A 50 0.98 -17.07 -16.50
C GLU A 50 2.24 -17.78 -15.96
N GLY A 51 2.07 -18.78 -15.09
CA GLY A 51 3.21 -19.48 -14.46
C GLY A 51 4.03 -18.61 -13.50
N ALA A 52 3.48 -17.49 -13.06
CA ALA A 52 4.13 -16.53 -12.17
C ALA A 52 4.17 -16.99 -10.69
N GLY A 53 3.54 -18.12 -10.37
CA GLY A 53 3.44 -18.67 -9.03
C GLY A 53 2.08 -18.45 -8.38
N ALA A 54 1.93 -18.87 -7.13
CA ALA A 54 0.66 -18.83 -6.43
C ALA A 54 0.10 -17.41 -6.26
N ARG A 55 -1.09 -17.16 -6.76
CA ARG A 55 -1.82 -15.90 -6.67
C ARG A 55 -2.93 -15.99 -5.65
N TYR A 56 -3.14 -14.91 -4.91
CA TYR A 56 -4.17 -14.85 -3.87
C TYR A 56 -4.85 -13.49 -3.89
N ARG A 57 -6.18 -13.52 -3.90
CA ARG A 57 -7.01 -12.36 -3.60
C ARG A 57 -7.26 -12.30 -2.11
N VAL A 58 -7.08 -11.14 -1.51
CA VAL A 58 -7.38 -10.88 -0.09
C VAL A 58 -8.41 -9.76 0.00
N ASP A 59 -9.53 -10.03 0.65
CA ASP A 59 -10.50 -8.99 1.00
C ASP A 59 -9.96 -8.19 2.20
N MET A 60 -9.52 -6.99 1.95
CA MET A 60 -8.98 -6.09 2.98
C MET A 60 -10.09 -5.30 3.71
N GLY A 61 -11.33 -5.38 3.24
CA GLY A 61 -12.46 -4.60 3.72
C GLY A 61 -12.62 -3.28 2.97
N ALA A 62 -13.67 -2.55 3.30
CA ALA A 62 -13.93 -1.25 2.69
C ALA A 62 -12.93 -0.19 3.17
N ALA A 63 -12.55 0.71 2.26
CA ALA A 63 -11.89 1.93 2.63
C ALA A 63 -12.88 2.81 3.40
N ALA A 64 -12.50 3.25 4.58
CA ALA A 64 -13.17 4.35 5.24
C ALA A 64 -12.52 5.63 4.73
N SER A 65 -13.20 6.34 3.86
CA SER A 65 -12.84 7.71 3.53
C SER A 65 -13.82 8.60 4.28
N PRO A 66 -13.44 9.21 5.40
CA PRO A 66 -14.13 10.40 5.86
C PRO A 66 -14.02 11.41 4.72
N ALA A 67 -15.05 12.23 4.55
CA ALA A 67 -15.16 13.17 3.45
C ALA A 67 -13.79 13.68 2.98
N ARG A 68 -13.43 13.45 1.70
CA ARG A 68 -12.13 13.69 1.09
C ARG A 68 -11.41 14.88 1.71
N GLU A 69 -10.68 14.63 2.80
CA GLU A 69 -9.82 15.67 3.37
C GLU A 69 -8.58 15.75 2.51
N THR A 70 -8.45 16.86 1.81
CA THR A 70 -7.22 17.22 1.14
C THR A 70 -6.17 17.56 2.18
N ILE A 71 -5.00 17.01 2.04
CA ILE A 71 -3.84 17.23 2.89
C ILE A 71 -2.72 17.84 2.05
N GLU A 72 -2.07 18.89 2.55
CA GLU A 72 -0.86 19.40 1.92
C GLU A 72 0.31 18.48 2.25
N VAL A 73 1.07 18.13 1.23
CA VAL A 73 2.25 17.27 1.35
C VAL A 73 3.47 17.98 0.79
N ARG A 74 4.52 18.06 1.60
CA ARG A 74 5.83 18.57 1.18
C ARG A 74 6.80 17.40 1.16
N ILE A 75 7.44 17.18 0.02
CA ILE A 75 8.36 16.06 -0.18
C ILE A 75 9.75 16.63 -0.46
N PRO A 76 10.78 16.17 0.26
CA PRO A 76 12.15 16.60 -0.01
C PRO A 76 12.54 16.34 -1.47
N GLY A 77 13.07 17.35 -2.13
CA GLY A 77 13.41 17.30 -3.56
C GLY A 77 12.32 17.82 -4.50
N ILE A 78 11.12 18.14 -3.98
CA ILE A 78 10.05 18.83 -4.72
C ILE A 78 9.81 20.19 -4.07
N GLU A 79 9.96 21.27 -4.85
CA GLU A 79 9.78 22.64 -4.32
C GLU A 79 8.31 22.99 -4.07
N GLN A 80 7.42 22.46 -4.91
CA GLN A 80 5.99 22.72 -4.79
C GLN A 80 5.34 21.92 -3.67
N VAL A 81 4.31 22.50 -3.06
CA VAL A 81 3.39 21.79 -2.16
C VAL A 81 2.45 20.96 -3.01
N LEU A 82 2.31 19.69 -2.67
CA LEU A 82 1.45 18.76 -3.38
C LEU A 82 0.14 18.58 -2.61
N GLY A 83 -0.96 18.40 -3.33
CA GLY A 83 -2.23 17.96 -2.75
C GLY A 83 -2.26 16.46 -2.60
N GLY A 84 -2.62 15.97 -1.42
CA GLY A 84 -2.85 14.57 -1.16
C GLY A 84 -4.30 14.30 -0.75
N ILE A 85 -4.71 13.05 -0.82
CA ILE A 85 -6.00 12.56 -0.33
C ILE A 85 -5.73 11.61 0.82
N TRP A 86 -6.41 11.82 1.94
CA TRP A 86 -6.34 10.89 3.05
C TRP A 86 -7.33 9.74 2.87
N VAL A 87 -6.83 8.51 3.07
CA VAL A 87 -7.62 7.28 3.01
C VAL A 87 -7.31 6.42 4.23
N ASP A 88 -8.32 5.98 4.94
CA ASP A 88 -8.17 5.00 6.03
C ASP A 88 -8.59 3.60 5.56
N MET A 89 -7.60 2.70 5.50
CA MET A 89 -7.76 1.29 5.11
C MET A 89 -7.56 0.28 6.26
N PRO A 90 -7.95 0.50 7.36
CA PRO A 90 -7.86 1.11 8.68
C PRO A 90 -6.42 1.33 9.20
N ASN A 91 -5.50 1.45 8.35
CA ASN A 91 -4.25 2.15 8.60
C ASN A 91 -4.25 3.40 7.69
N PRO A 92 -3.75 4.53 8.19
CA PRO A 92 -3.85 5.78 7.46
C PRO A 92 -2.90 5.79 6.26
N HIS A 93 -3.42 6.24 5.13
CA HIS A 93 -2.72 6.44 3.87
C HIS A 93 -2.89 7.88 3.39
N THR A 94 -1.85 8.44 2.82
CA THR A 94 -1.89 9.69 2.07
C THR A 94 -1.49 9.40 0.64
N VAL A 95 -2.40 9.58 -0.29
CA VAL A 95 -2.19 9.33 -1.72
C VAL A 95 -1.95 10.66 -2.41
N VAL A 96 -0.82 10.78 -3.10
CA VAL A 96 -0.43 11.95 -3.87
C VAL A 96 -0.24 11.56 -5.32
N GLU A 97 -1.00 12.18 -6.19
CA GLU A 97 -0.84 12.01 -7.63
C GLU A 97 0.24 12.97 -8.15
N LEU A 98 1.23 12.43 -8.84
CA LEU A 98 2.30 13.17 -9.49
C LEU A 98 2.03 13.31 -10.99
N ALA A 99 2.48 14.40 -11.56
CA ALA A 99 2.23 14.72 -12.95
C ALA A 99 2.87 13.72 -13.94
N ASP A 100 4.05 13.19 -13.59
CA ASP A 100 4.81 12.31 -14.46
C ASP A 100 5.84 11.45 -13.71
N GLU A 101 6.39 10.49 -14.45
CA GLU A 101 7.41 9.57 -13.92
C GLU A 101 8.77 10.25 -13.69
N ALA A 102 9.08 11.35 -14.37
CA ALA A 102 10.30 12.10 -14.14
C ALA A 102 10.29 12.76 -12.77
N THR A 103 9.16 13.34 -12.40
CA THR A 103 8.91 13.86 -11.05
C THR A 103 9.04 12.76 -9.99
N LEU A 104 8.47 11.58 -10.25
CA LEU A 104 8.59 10.43 -9.34
C LEU A 104 10.05 10.00 -9.13
N ARG A 105 10.85 9.99 -10.20
CA ARG A 105 12.29 9.63 -10.12
C ARG A 105 13.13 10.67 -9.41
N ALA A 106 12.70 11.92 -9.39
CA ALA A 106 13.39 13.01 -8.70
C ALA A 106 13.16 12.98 -7.17
N VAL A 107 12.14 12.27 -6.71
CA VAL A 107 11.80 12.16 -5.30
C VAL A 107 12.77 11.22 -4.60
N PHE A 108 13.40 11.73 -3.54
CA PHE A 108 14.14 10.87 -2.62
C PHE A 108 13.19 10.32 -1.56
N LEU A 109 12.91 9.03 -1.65
CA LEU A 109 12.20 8.30 -0.60
C LEU A 109 13.17 7.44 0.20
N PRO A 110 13.19 7.58 1.54
CA PRO A 110 14.13 6.83 2.37
C PRO A 110 13.80 5.33 2.37
N THR A 111 14.84 4.51 2.30
CA THR A 111 14.72 3.04 2.40
C THR A 111 14.76 2.53 3.84
N VAL A 112 14.85 3.44 4.79
CA VAL A 112 14.84 3.16 6.24
C VAL A 112 13.65 3.84 6.89
N ASP A 113 13.31 3.42 8.10
CA ASP A 113 12.25 4.07 8.88
C ASP A 113 12.47 5.60 8.92
N VAL A 114 11.45 6.36 8.55
CA VAL A 114 11.49 7.82 8.51
C VAL A 114 11.87 8.44 9.85
N SER A 115 11.63 7.75 10.97
CA SER A 115 12.05 8.21 12.30
C SER A 115 13.57 8.26 12.46
N MET A 116 14.30 7.53 11.63
CA MET A 116 15.76 7.43 11.68
C MET A 116 16.48 8.51 10.83
N ILE A 117 15.74 9.30 10.07
CA ILE A 117 16.29 10.38 9.24
C ILE A 117 15.97 11.75 9.83
N PRO A 118 16.76 12.78 9.56
CA PRO A 118 16.49 14.15 10.05
C PRO A 118 15.12 14.66 9.61
N PRO A 119 14.39 15.41 10.44
CA PRO A 119 13.06 15.94 10.10
C PRO A 119 13.01 16.69 8.77
N ALA A 120 14.05 17.47 8.44
CA ALA A 120 14.13 18.22 7.19
C ALA A 120 14.23 17.33 5.93
N ALA A 121 14.59 16.05 6.09
CA ALA A 121 14.68 15.08 5.00
C ALA A 121 13.46 14.13 4.94
N ARG A 122 12.42 14.42 5.73
CA ARG A 122 11.17 13.63 5.76
C ARG A 122 10.07 14.35 4.99
N PRO A 123 9.13 13.61 4.39
CA PRO A 123 7.85 14.19 3.99
C PRO A 123 7.15 14.83 5.20
N SER A 124 6.51 15.97 4.98
CA SER A 124 5.69 16.65 5.99
C SER A 124 4.28 16.87 5.46
N TYR A 125 3.33 16.99 6.38
CA TYR A 125 1.90 16.98 6.08
C TYR A 125 1.21 18.10 6.84
N ASP A 126 0.23 18.75 6.22
CA ASP A 126 -0.62 19.74 6.86
C ASP A 126 -2.10 19.52 6.45
N PRO A 127 -2.97 19.17 7.42
CA PRO A 127 -2.69 18.89 8.81
C PRO A 127 -1.83 17.63 9.01
N ALA A 128 -1.00 17.63 10.06
CA ALA A 128 -0.16 16.47 10.38
C ALA A 128 -1.02 15.32 10.92
N PRO A 129 -0.97 14.10 10.34
CA PRO A 129 -1.70 12.95 10.83
C PRO A 129 -1.20 12.53 12.23
N GLU A 130 -2.06 12.52 13.24
CA GLU A 130 -1.68 12.19 14.64
C GLU A 130 -0.97 10.83 14.76
N ALA A 131 -1.46 9.82 14.06
CA ALA A 131 -0.89 8.47 14.07
C ALA A 131 0.21 8.27 13.01
N GLY A 132 0.60 9.33 12.26
CA GLY A 132 1.40 9.21 11.05
C GLY A 132 0.60 8.57 9.91
N THR A 133 1.19 8.49 8.73
CA THR A 133 0.57 7.96 7.52
C THR A 133 1.56 7.17 6.69
N ASN A 134 1.09 6.23 5.89
CA ASN A 134 1.83 5.74 4.74
C ASN A 134 1.67 6.76 3.61
N LEU A 135 2.70 6.96 2.80
CA LEU A 135 2.66 7.86 1.66
C LEU A 135 2.74 7.04 0.38
N GLU A 136 1.73 7.14 -0.44
CA GLU A 136 1.68 6.60 -1.79
C GLU A 136 1.89 7.73 -2.80
N LEU A 137 2.93 7.62 -3.63
CA LEU A 137 3.11 8.51 -4.77
C LEU A 137 2.63 7.79 -6.02
N VAL A 138 1.64 8.33 -6.69
CA VAL A 138 0.99 7.68 -7.83
C VAL A 138 1.28 8.45 -9.10
N VAL A 139 1.72 7.74 -10.13
CA VAL A 139 1.78 8.26 -11.51
C VAL A 139 0.94 7.37 -12.39
N ASP A 140 0.00 7.96 -13.11
CA ASP A 140 -0.74 7.24 -14.14
C ASP A 140 0.14 7.06 -15.39
N LEU A 141 0.43 5.81 -15.71
CA LEU A 141 1.19 5.39 -16.89
C LEU A 141 0.28 4.85 -17.99
N THR A 142 -1.03 5.01 -17.86
CA THR A 142 -2.01 4.50 -18.81
C THR A 142 -1.87 5.21 -20.14
N GLN A 143 -1.64 4.45 -21.21
CA GLN A 143 -1.60 4.99 -22.56
C GLN A 143 -3.01 5.09 -23.16
N ALA A 144 -3.21 6.06 -24.01
CA ALA A 144 -4.48 6.22 -24.72
C ALA A 144 -4.84 4.94 -25.50
N GLY A 145 -6.05 4.44 -25.29
CA GLY A 145 -6.56 3.22 -25.93
C GLY A 145 -6.27 1.92 -25.18
N GLN A 146 -5.58 1.95 -24.05
CA GLN A 146 -5.44 0.77 -23.20
C GLN A 146 -6.75 0.49 -22.43
N VAL A 147 -7.12 -0.80 -22.36
CA VAL A 147 -8.31 -1.24 -21.61
C VAL A 147 -8.03 -1.33 -20.10
N GLN A 148 -6.76 -1.58 -19.74
CA GLN A 148 -6.31 -1.63 -18.34
C GLN A 148 -5.41 -0.46 -18.05
N GLY A 149 -5.68 0.24 -16.94
CA GLY A 149 -4.82 1.28 -16.42
C GLY A 149 -3.51 0.73 -15.87
N ASN A 150 -2.43 1.47 -16.08
CA ASN A 150 -1.12 1.20 -15.47
C ASN A 150 -0.72 2.36 -14.57
N ILE A 151 -0.26 2.04 -13.37
CA ILE A 151 0.24 3.04 -12.42
C ILE A 151 1.64 2.65 -11.92
N ALA A 152 2.50 3.64 -11.71
CA ALA A 152 3.67 3.50 -10.85
C ALA A 152 3.31 4.02 -9.47
N MET A 153 3.55 3.21 -8.43
CA MET A 153 3.17 3.57 -7.07
C MET A 153 4.20 3.05 -6.05
N PRO A 154 5.29 3.78 -5.79
CA PRO A 154 6.11 3.52 -4.61
C PRO A 154 5.35 3.92 -3.35
N VAL A 155 5.59 3.18 -2.28
CA VAL A 155 4.98 3.40 -0.97
C VAL A 155 6.06 3.63 0.06
N LEU A 156 5.96 4.72 0.79
CA LEU A 156 6.74 4.98 2.00
C LEU A 156 5.94 4.53 3.21
N GLU A 157 6.21 3.32 3.68
CA GLU A 157 5.48 2.75 4.82
C GLU A 157 5.98 3.32 6.14
N ARG A 158 5.04 3.68 6.99
CA ARG A 158 5.29 4.16 8.34
C ARG A 158 6.04 3.11 9.16
N GLY A 159 7.18 3.51 9.73
CA GLY A 159 8.01 2.64 10.57
C GLY A 159 8.88 1.64 9.82
N VAL A 160 8.91 1.71 8.48
CA VAL A 160 9.68 0.77 7.64
C VAL A 160 10.58 1.51 6.64
N GLY A 161 10.03 2.48 5.90
CA GLY A 161 10.67 3.11 4.75
C GLY A 161 9.98 2.71 3.45
N VAL A 162 10.68 2.89 2.32
CA VAL A 162 10.14 2.50 1.01
C VAL A 162 9.99 0.99 0.91
N THR A 163 8.81 0.54 0.52
CA THR A 163 8.51 -0.85 0.23
C THR A 163 8.03 -1.02 -1.21
N GLN A 164 8.28 -2.21 -1.78
CA GLN A 164 7.86 -2.52 -3.16
C GLN A 164 6.37 -2.83 -3.27
N ALA A 165 5.70 -3.12 -2.17
CA ALA A 165 4.28 -3.47 -2.16
C ALA A 165 3.64 -3.24 -0.80
N CYS A 166 2.60 -2.40 -0.77
CA CYS A 166 1.67 -2.29 0.35
C CYS A 166 0.29 -2.81 -0.08
N GLY A 167 -0.19 -3.88 0.56
CA GLY A 167 -1.48 -4.49 0.19
C GLY A 167 -2.67 -3.57 0.42
N THR A 168 -2.63 -2.74 1.47
CA THR A 168 -3.67 -1.75 1.80
C THR A 168 -3.57 -0.49 0.94
N GLY A 169 -2.37 -0.08 0.53
CA GLY A 169 -2.19 1.08 -0.35
C GLY A 169 -2.61 0.85 -1.81
N ARG A 170 -2.89 -0.42 -2.18
CA ARG A 170 -3.34 -0.78 -3.54
C ARG A 170 -4.86 -0.99 -3.66
N CYS A 171 -5.58 -0.80 -2.58
CA CYS A 171 -7.04 -0.88 -2.54
C CYS A 171 -7.65 0.47 -2.83
#